data_473ea4381153fec1342af5c0c19c97ab
#
_entry.id   473ea4381153fec1342af5c0c19c97ab
#
_cell.length_a   1.000
_cell.length_b   1.000
_cell.length_c   1.000
_cell.angle_alpha   90.00
_cell.angle_beta   90.00
_cell.angle_gamma   90.00
#
_symmetry.space_group_name_H-M   'P 1'
#
loop_
_entity.id
_entity.type
_entity.pdbx_description
1 polymer ?
#
loop_
_entity_poly.entity_id
_entity_poly.type
_entity_poly.pdbx_seq_one_letter_code
_entity_poly.pdbx_strand_id
1 'polypeptide(L)'
;MKKIISLVAITFFFLGATAQKYNQLAKTPPMGWTSWNKYGCNVSETLIMGMADAMVSSGMKDAGYEYVVIDDCWQVSRDENGDIVADKDRFPHGIKYLADYIHSKGLKFGIYSCAGTLTCAGRPAGRGHEYQDALSYARWGVDYLKYDWCNTGTQDARSSYTIMRDGLFAAKRPIVFSICEWGSNKPWEWAGEIGHLWRTTGDISDSWNSMISILSQQKDLAKYAGPSHWNDPDMLEVGNGGMTTEEYKTHFSLWCMLSAPLLAGNDIQNMSPETKSILTNREIIALDQDILGKQGELWRNNGDYQVWMKMLANNEKAVCLLNSSDEKKTVLVDFGLFAQASTEGAEDSKPLKLENFTVRDLWDHKDLVLKESSMYIDLLPHTVKVYRFMKK
;
A
#
# COMPACT_ATOMS: atom_id res chain seq x y z
N MET A 1 64.43 39.69 0.73
CA MET A 1 63.90 38.41 0.32
C MET A 1 62.49 38.26 0.94
N LYS A 2 61.41 38.49 0.14
CA LYS A 2 60.00 38.34 0.59
C LYS A 2 59.60 36.93 0.30
N LYS A 3 59.21 36.15 1.33
CA LYS A 3 58.63 34.81 1.22
C LYS A 3 57.16 34.96 0.88
N ILE A 4 56.73 34.48 -0.29
CA ILE A 4 55.33 34.35 -0.69
C ILE A 4 54.87 33.02 -0.15
N ILE A 5 53.93 33.04 0.78
CA ILE A 5 53.23 31.86 1.27
C ILE A 5 51.97 31.67 0.40
N SER A 6 52.00 30.70 -0.51
CA SER A 6 50.81 30.30 -1.28
C SER A 6 49.87 29.49 -0.41
N LEU A 7 48.71 30.04 -0.15
CA LEU A 7 47.60 29.36 0.55
C LEU A 7 46.86 28.52 -0.47
N VAL A 8 46.98 27.18 -0.40
CA VAL A 8 46.21 26.26 -1.22
C VAL A 8 44.85 26.06 -0.52
N ALA A 9 43.80 26.63 -1.08
CA ALA A 9 42.44 26.39 -0.62
C ALA A 9 41.97 25.01 -1.14
N ILE A 10 41.85 24.03 -0.24
CA ILE A 10 41.25 22.74 -0.54
C ILE A 10 39.73 22.90 -0.45
N THR A 11 39.09 22.97 -1.60
CA THR A 11 37.62 22.97 -1.70
C THR A 11 37.12 21.53 -1.52
N PHE A 12 36.55 21.22 -0.36
CA PHE A 12 35.84 19.98 -0.14
C PHE A 12 34.52 20.05 -0.91
N PHE A 13 34.43 19.33 -2.02
CA PHE A 13 33.14 18.99 -2.62
C PHE A 13 32.44 17.98 -1.70
N PHE A 14 31.46 18.42 -0.94
CA PHE A 14 30.47 17.52 -0.36
C PHE A 14 29.65 16.90 -1.52
N LEU A 15 30.05 15.72 -1.98
CA LEU A 15 29.18 14.86 -2.72
C LEU A 15 28.05 14.48 -1.75
N GLY A 16 26.92 15.18 -1.82
CA GLY A 16 25.71 14.78 -1.14
C GLY A 16 25.42 13.33 -1.56
N ALA A 17 25.40 12.41 -0.60
CA ALA A 17 24.94 11.05 -0.85
C ALA A 17 23.50 11.16 -1.36
N THR A 18 23.29 11.09 -2.67
CA THR A 18 21.95 10.99 -3.25
C THR A 18 21.40 9.61 -2.87
N ALA A 19 20.23 9.59 -2.26
CA ALA A 19 19.55 8.33 -1.96
C ALA A 19 19.47 7.47 -3.23
N GLN A 20 19.90 6.21 -3.13
CA GLN A 20 19.90 5.26 -4.26
C GLN A 20 18.48 4.64 -4.46
N LYS A 21 17.46 5.48 -4.36
CA LYS A 21 16.05 5.13 -4.48
C LYS A 21 15.37 6.05 -5.48
N TYR A 22 14.45 5.52 -6.28
CA TYR A 22 13.69 6.29 -7.27
C TYR A 22 12.53 7.06 -6.62
N ASN A 23 12.78 8.18 -5.99
CA ASN A 23 11.80 8.98 -5.23
C ASN A 23 10.62 9.53 -6.05
N GLN A 24 10.62 9.39 -7.38
CA GLN A 24 9.48 9.73 -8.23
C GLN A 24 8.39 8.63 -8.27
N LEU A 25 8.68 7.42 -7.76
CA LEU A 25 7.72 6.31 -7.70
C LEU A 25 6.86 6.37 -6.44
N ALA A 26 5.71 5.72 -6.50
CA ALA A 26 4.77 5.59 -5.39
C ALA A 26 4.45 6.93 -4.70
N LYS A 27 4.17 7.99 -5.48
CA LYS A 27 3.79 9.31 -4.93
C LYS A 27 2.46 9.25 -4.18
N THR A 28 1.59 8.36 -4.57
CA THR A 28 0.43 7.87 -3.84
C THR A 28 0.62 6.38 -3.57
N PRO A 29 -0.13 5.77 -2.63
CA PRO A 29 -0.01 4.34 -2.37
C PRO A 29 -0.23 3.51 -3.63
N PRO A 30 0.59 2.49 -3.91
CA PRO A 30 0.37 1.60 -5.06
C PRO A 30 -0.98 0.90 -5.01
N MET A 31 -1.66 0.83 -6.15
CA MET A 31 -2.91 0.09 -6.31
C MET A 31 -2.72 -1.04 -7.33
N GLY A 32 -3.19 -2.24 -7.00
CA GLY A 32 -3.01 -3.39 -7.87
C GLY A 32 -3.69 -4.66 -7.40
N TRP A 33 -3.21 -5.77 -7.90
CA TRP A 33 -3.62 -7.11 -7.53
C TRP A 33 -2.38 -7.99 -7.32
N THR A 34 -2.44 -8.92 -6.37
CA THR A 34 -1.39 -9.91 -6.14
C THR A 34 -1.96 -11.31 -5.92
N SER A 35 -1.22 -12.32 -6.32
CA SER A 35 -1.73 -13.68 -6.45
C SER A 35 -1.83 -14.46 -5.13
N TRP A 36 -1.22 -13.99 -4.02
CA TRP A 36 -0.97 -14.82 -2.86
C TRP A 36 -2.23 -15.30 -2.13
N ASN A 37 -3.07 -14.38 -1.67
CA ASN A 37 -4.15 -14.73 -0.73
C ASN A 37 -5.17 -15.70 -1.30
N LYS A 38 -5.49 -15.58 -2.60
CA LYS A 38 -6.43 -16.50 -3.27
C LYS A 38 -5.78 -17.76 -3.81
N TYR A 39 -4.56 -17.62 -4.36
CA TYR A 39 -3.99 -18.69 -5.18
C TYR A 39 -2.75 -19.35 -4.58
N GLY A 40 -2.07 -18.72 -3.61
CA GLY A 40 -0.81 -19.25 -3.06
C GLY A 40 0.16 -19.63 -4.16
N CYS A 41 0.65 -20.86 -4.14
CA CYS A 41 1.53 -21.41 -5.17
C CYS A 41 0.80 -21.91 -6.44
N ASN A 42 -0.52 -21.82 -6.52
CA ASN A 42 -1.26 -22.20 -7.72
C ASN A 42 -1.30 -21.06 -8.74
N VAL A 43 -0.14 -20.68 -9.23
CA VAL A 43 0.05 -19.58 -10.19
C VAL A 43 0.55 -20.10 -11.53
N SER A 44 0.11 -19.46 -12.62
CA SER A 44 0.54 -19.77 -14.00
C SER A 44 0.45 -18.55 -14.88
N GLU A 45 1.14 -18.56 -16.01
CA GLU A 45 1.08 -17.52 -17.03
C GLU A 45 -0.38 -17.21 -17.44
N THR A 46 -1.16 -18.26 -17.71
CA THR A 46 -2.58 -18.13 -18.10
C THR A 46 -3.41 -17.46 -17.00
N LEU A 47 -3.21 -17.84 -15.74
CA LEU A 47 -3.90 -17.22 -14.62
C LEU A 47 -3.59 -15.71 -14.53
N ILE A 48 -2.31 -15.36 -14.57
CA ILE A 48 -1.88 -13.96 -14.39
C ILE A 48 -2.35 -13.09 -15.57
N MET A 49 -2.28 -13.62 -16.82
CA MET A 49 -2.83 -12.94 -18.00
C MET A 49 -4.33 -12.72 -17.86
N GLY A 50 -5.08 -13.73 -17.38
CA GLY A 50 -6.52 -13.60 -17.13
C GLY A 50 -6.86 -12.57 -16.07
N MET A 51 -6.05 -12.43 -15.01
CA MET A 51 -6.23 -11.39 -14.00
C MET A 51 -5.95 -9.99 -14.56
N ALA A 52 -4.95 -9.83 -15.42
CA ALA A 52 -4.69 -8.57 -16.10
C ALA A 52 -5.87 -8.17 -17.00
N ASP A 53 -6.44 -9.10 -17.76
CA ASP A 53 -7.62 -8.87 -18.58
C ASP A 53 -8.85 -8.50 -17.74
N ALA A 54 -9.05 -9.20 -16.62
CA ALA A 54 -10.14 -8.92 -15.68
C ALA A 54 -9.98 -7.56 -15.00
N MET A 55 -8.77 -7.14 -14.65
CA MET A 55 -8.50 -5.81 -14.10
C MET A 55 -8.94 -4.70 -15.07
N VAL A 56 -8.73 -4.90 -16.36
CA VAL A 56 -9.18 -3.94 -17.40
C VAL A 56 -10.70 -4.01 -17.57
N SER A 57 -11.26 -5.21 -17.78
CA SER A 57 -12.68 -5.38 -18.13
C SER A 57 -13.63 -5.10 -16.96
N SER A 58 -13.19 -5.27 -15.72
CA SER A 58 -13.98 -4.94 -14.55
C SER A 58 -14.10 -3.45 -14.24
N GLY A 59 -13.23 -2.61 -14.84
CA GLY A 59 -13.13 -1.18 -14.52
C GLY A 59 -12.19 -0.87 -13.36
N MET A 60 -11.50 -1.85 -12.77
CA MET A 60 -10.50 -1.61 -11.73
C MET A 60 -9.36 -0.72 -12.25
N LYS A 61 -8.86 -0.96 -13.48
CA LYS A 61 -7.86 -0.09 -14.11
C LYS A 61 -8.34 1.36 -14.18
N ASP A 62 -9.58 1.60 -14.58
CA ASP A 62 -10.18 2.95 -14.65
C ASP A 62 -10.39 3.58 -13.26
N ALA A 63 -10.44 2.76 -12.20
CA ALA A 63 -10.48 3.21 -10.82
C ALA A 63 -9.09 3.49 -10.22
N GLY A 64 -7.99 3.18 -10.95
CA GLY A 64 -6.63 3.48 -10.56
C GLY A 64 -5.73 2.27 -10.25
N TYR A 65 -6.24 1.04 -10.34
CA TYR A 65 -5.41 -0.15 -10.17
C TYR A 65 -4.50 -0.34 -11.37
N GLU A 66 -3.19 -0.43 -11.14
CA GLU A 66 -2.21 -0.47 -12.22
C GLU A 66 -1.22 -1.64 -12.12
N TYR A 67 -1.02 -2.24 -10.94
CA TYR A 67 -0.04 -3.31 -10.76
C TYR A 67 -0.70 -4.69 -10.79
N VAL A 68 -0.11 -5.63 -11.56
CA VAL A 68 -0.40 -7.06 -11.50
C VAL A 68 0.86 -7.76 -11.01
N VAL A 69 0.81 -8.29 -9.79
CA VAL A 69 1.97 -8.84 -9.09
C VAL A 69 1.86 -10.36 -8.97
N ILE A 70 2.86 -11.09 -9.46
CA ILE A 70 3.02 -12.50 -9.12
C ILE A 70 3.73 -12.59 -7.77
N ASP A 71 3.15 -13.29 -6.83
CA ASP A 71 3.75 -13.61 -5.54
C ASP A 71 4.64 -14.85 -5.64
N ASP A 72 4.97 -15.54 -4.55
CA ASP A 72 5.88 -16.68 -4.48
C ASP A 72 5.52 -17.82 -5.44
N CYS A 73 6.45 -18.74 -5.65
CA CYS A 73 6.31 -19.97 -6.44
C CYS A 73 6.36 -19.81 -7.96
N TRP A 74 6.75 -18.67 -8.51
CA TRP A 74 6.98 -18.53 -9.94
C TRP A 74 8.33 -19.13 -10.37
N GLN A 75 9.34 -19.11 -9.51
CA GLN A 75 10.71 -19.58 -9.71
C GLN A 75 10.93 -21.01 -9.20
N VAL A 76 11.87 -21.74 -9.80
CA VAL A 76 12.17 -23.16 -9.44
C VAL A 76 13.63 -23.44 -9.19
N SER A 77 14.56 -22.74 -9.84
CA SER A 77 16.01 -23.01 -9.75
C SER A 77 16.82 -21.77 -10.10
N ARG A 78 18.14 -21.93 -10.08
CA ARG A 78 19.09 -21.05 -10.78
C ARG A 78 19.81 -21.85 -11.83
N ASP A 79 20.16 -21.21 -12.95
CA ASP A 79 20.95 -21.84 -14.01
C ASP A 79 22.45 -21.86 -13.67
N GLU A 80 23.28 -22.33 -14.60
CA GLU A 80 24.74 -22.44 -14.47
C GLU A 80 25.44 -21.08 -14.27
N ASN A 81 24.80 -19.98 -14.67
CA ASN A 81 25.28 -18.62 -14.51
C ASN A 81 24.78 -17.99 -13.18
N GLY A 82 23.91 -18.70 -12.43
CA GLY A 82 23.26 -18.22 -11.23
C GLY A 82 22.01 -17.39 -11.50
N ASP A 83 21.55 -17.24 -12.76
CA ASP A 83 20.33 -16.51 -13.09
C ASP A 83 19.09 -17.28 -12.60
N ILE A 84 18.13 -16.55 -12.05
CA ILE A 84 16.90 -17.13 -11.55
C ILE A 84 16.01 -17.64 -12.68
N VAL A 85 15.50 -18.87 -12.53
CA VAL A 85 14.74 -19.58 -13.57
C VAL A 85 13.27 -19.72 -13.16
N ALA A 86 12.37 -19.26 -14.03
CA ALA A 86 10.94 -19.48 -13.88
C ALA A 86 10.56 -20.95 -14.14
N ASP A 87 9.47 -21.38 -13.52
CA ASP A 87 8.85 -22.68 -13.76
C ASP A 87 8.34 -22.74 -15.22
N LYS A 88 9.00 -23.56 -16.07
CA LYS A 88 8.69 -23.63 -17.51
C LYS A 88 7.35 -24.29 -17.82
N ASP A 89 6.83 -25.12 -16.92
CA ASP A 89 5.52 -25.76 -17.10
C ASP A 89 4.39 -24.77 -16.85
N ARG A 90 4.60 -23.85 -15.92
CA ARG A 90 3.61 -22.84 -15.54
C ARG A 90 3.78 -21.50 -16.26
N PHE A 91 5.00 -21.18 -16.67
CA PHE A 91 5.38 -19.96 -17.41
C PHE A 91 6.18 -20.33 -18.68
N PRO A 92 5.56 -21.01 -19.65
CA PRO A 92 6.26 -21.59 -20.80
C PRO A 92 6.95 -20.55 -21.69
N HIS A 93 6.43 -19.32 -21.77
CA HIS A 93 7.03 -18.24 -22.55
C HIS A 93 7.98 -17.36 -21.73
N GLY A 94 8.07 -17.61 -20.40
CA GLY A 94 8.94 -16.90 -19.47
C GLY A 94 8.38 -15.56 -18.99
N ILE A 95 9.07 -15.02 -17.99
CA ILE A 95 8.61 -13.82 -17.25
C ILE A 95 8.57 -12.56 -18.13
N LYS A 96 9.52 -12.40 -19.04
CA LYS A 96 9.52 -11.25 -19.95
C LYS A 96 8.27 -11.20 -20.84
N TYR A 97 7.86 -12.33 -21.39
CA TYR A 97 6.63 -12.43 -22.19
C TYR A 97 5.40 -12.01 -21.40
N LEU A 98 5.31 -12.48 -20.16
CA LEU A 98 4.21 -12.11 -19.26
C LEU A 98 4.21 -10.62 -18.93
N ALA A 99 5.37 -10.05 -18.65
CA ALA A 99 5.51 -8.61 -18.41
C ALA A 99 5.08 -7.79 -19.64
N ASP A 100 5.54 -8.19 -20.85
CA ASP A 100 5.15 -7.53 -22.11
C ASP A 100 3.63 -7.62 -22.36
N TYR A 101 3.00 -8.76 -22.03
CA TYR A 101 1.54 -8.91 -22.12
C TYR A 101 0.82 -7.93 -21.19
N ILE A 102 1.23 -7.86 -19.91
CA ILE A 102 0.63 -6.96 -18.93
C ILE A 102 0.81 -5.50 -19.34
N HIS A 103 2.00 -5.13 -19.84
CA HIS A 103 2.27 -3.81 -20.39
C HIS A 103 1.38 -3.49 -21.60
N SER A 104 1.08 -4.47 -22.46
CA SER A 104 0.17 -4.30 -23.61
C SER A 104 -1.25 -3.92 -23.21
N LYS A 105 -1.66 -4.25 -21.97
CA LYS A 105 -2.94 -3.83 -21.36
C LYS A 105 -2.86 -2.43 -20.73
N GLY A 106 -1.68 -1.78 -20.76
CA GLY A 106 -1.41 -0.52 -20.08
C GLY A 106 -1.41 -0.66 -18.56
N LEU A 107 -1.01 -1.83 -18.07
CA LEU A 107 -0.80 -2.16 -16.67
C LEU A 107 0.71 -2.30 -16.40
N LYS A 108 1.09 -2.40 -15.13
CA LYS A 108 2.46 -2.59 -14.66
C LYS A 108 2.65 -3.98 -14.09
N PHE A 109 3.81 -4.57 -14.31
CA PHE A 109 4.12 -5.92 -13.88
C PHE A 109 4.93 -5.93 -12.59
N GLY A 110 4.50 -6.71 -11.60
CA GLY A 110 5.22 -6.95 -10.36
C GLY A 110 5.64 -8.40 -10.17
N ILE A 111 6.70 -8.58 -9.39
CA ILE A 111 7.27 -9.90 -9.09
C ILE A 111 7.63 -10.00 -7.60
N TYR A 112 7.80 -11.22 -7.12
CA TYR A 112 8.19 -11.55 -5.76
C TYR A 112 9.57 -12.17 -5.68
N SER A 113 10.30 -11.88 -4.61
CA SER A 113 11.47 -12.62 -4.16
C SER A 113 11.63 -12.48 -2.64
N CYS A 114 12.77 -12.92 -2.09
CA CYS A 114 13.00 -12.90 -0.65
C CYS A 114 14.49 -12.60 -0.35
N ALA A 115 14.75 -11.95 0.79
CA ALA A 115 16.10 -11.61 1.24
C ALA A 115 16.91 -12.79 1.79
N GLY A 116 16.24 -13.93 2.04
CA GLY A 116 16.89 -15.14 2.53
C GLY A 116 17.51 -16.00 1.45
N THR A 117 17.92 -17.20 1.84
CA THR A 117 18.44 -18.22 0.91
C THR A 117 17.33 -18.93 0.14
N LEU A 118 16.14 -19.01 0.75
CA LEU A 118 14.92 -19.56 0.17
C LEU A 118 13.76 -18.60 0.44
N THR A 119 12.74 -18.64 -0.43
CA THR A 119 11.47 -17.95 -0.21
C THR A 119 10.65 -18.60 0.90
N CYS A 120 9.51 -18.03 1.25
CA CYS A 120 8.60 -18.59 2.25
C CYS A 120 8.06 -19.96 1.82
N ALA A 121 7.86 -20.18 0.53
CA ALA A 121 7.47 -21.48 -0.04
C ALA A 121 8.67 -22.38 -0.43
N GLY A 122 9.88 -22.06 0.05
CA GLY A 122 11.08 -22.88 -0.17
C GLY A 122 11.65 -22.81 -1.60
N ARG A 123 11.37 -21.76 -2.36
CA ARG A 123 11.93 -21.53 -3.69
C ARG A 123 13.27 -20.80 -3.60
N PRO A 124 14.12 -20.81 -4.68
CA PRO A 124 15.34 -20.01 -4.69
C PRO A 124 15.06 -18.52 -4.44
N ALA A 125 15.81 -17.91 -3.54
CA ALA A 125 15.65 -16.52 -3.15
C ALA A 125 16.88 -15.66 -3.51
N GLY A 126 16.88 -14.39 -3.13
CA GLY A 126 17.81 -13.37 -3.63
C GLY A 126 19.17 -13.32 -2.94
N ARG A 127 19.33 -13.93 -1.74
CA ARG A 127 20.57 -13.79 -0.97
C ARG A 127 21.81 -14.19 -1.74
N GLY A 128 22.74 -13.23 -1.88
CA GLY A 128 23.98 -13.40 -2.63
C GLY A 128 23.85 -13.24 -4.16
N HIS A 129 22.63 -12.95 -4.65
CA HIS A 129 22.32 -12.74 -6.06
C HIS A 129 21.56 -11.43 -6.32
N GLU A 130 21.49 -10.52 -5.36
CA GLU A 130 20.63 -9.35 -5.37
C GLU A 130 20.86 -8.47 -6.61
N TYR A 131 22.10 -8.21 -6.99
CA TYR A 131 22.43 -7.44 -8.19
C TYR A 131 22.12 -8.18 -9.48
N GLN A 132 22.35 -9.49 -9.51
CA GLN A 132 22.05 -10.34 -10.67
C GLN A 132 20.55 -10.45 -10.90
N ASP A 133 19.78 -10.67 -9.83
CA ASP A 133 18.33 -10.72 -9.86
C ASP A 133 17.74 -9.36 -10.28
N ALA A 134 18.25 -8.27 -9.73
CA ALA A 134 17.82 -6.91 -10.11
C ALA A 134 18.04 -6.62 -11.61
N LEU A 135 19.18 -7.07 -12.19
CA LEU A 135 19.42 -6.97 -13.63
C LEU A 135 18.43 -7.82 -14.43
N SER A 136 18.09 -9.02 -13.95
CA SER A 136 17.10 -9.89 -14.59
C SER A 136 15.71 -9.25 -14.55
N TYR A 137 15.29 -8.70 -13.40
CA TYR A 137 14.02 -7.97 -13.27
C TYR A 137 13.96 -6.75 -14.20
N ALA A 138 15.05 -5.99 -14.32
CA ALA A 138 15.12 -4.86 -15.24
C ALA A 138 15.00 -5.32 -16.72
N ARG A 139 15.69 -6.39 -17.12
CA ARG A 139 15.61 -6.98 -18.47
C ARG A 139 14.21 -7.50 -18.79
N TRP A 140 13.49 -8.05 -17.82
CA TRP A 140 12.13 -8.54 -17.99
C TRP A 140 11.07 -7.43 -17.99
N GLY A 141 11.43 -6.24 -17.58
CA GLY A 141 10.47 -5.12 -17.55
C GLY A 141 9.64 -5.07 -16.26
N VAL A 142 10.15 -5.59 -15.15
CA VAL A 142 9.48 -5.52 -13.85
C VAL A 142 9.35 -4.07 -13.38
N ASP A 143 8.18 -3.71 -12.82
CA ASP A 143 7.85 -2.38 -12.31
C ASP A 143 7.68 -2.34 -10.78
N TYR A 144 7.50 -3.52 -10.15
CA TYR A 144 7.28 -3.66 -8.72
C TYR A 144 7.94 -4.94 -8.21
N LEU A 145 8.68 -4.87 -7.11
CA LEU A 145 9.29 -6.01 -6.43
C LEU A 145 8.79 -6.09 -4.99
N LYS A 146 8.06 -7.17 -4.64
CA LYS A 146 7.84 -7.58 -3.24
C LYS A 146 9.04 -8.42 -2.80
N TYR A 147 9.70 -8.01 -1.72
CA TYR A 147 10.91 -8.66 -1.23
C TYR A 147 10.73 -9.08 0.23
N ASP A 148 10.60 -10.37 0.44
CA ASP A 148 10.19 -10.98 1.70
C ASP A 148 11.37 -11.25 2.65
N TRP A 149 11.09 -11.84 3.85
CA TRP A 149 12.07 -12.00 4.92
C TRP A 149 12.26 -13.46 5.41
N CYS A 150 11.74 -14.47 4.70
CA CYS A 150 11.86 -15.87 5.04
C CYS A 150 13.31 -16.38 4.91
N ASN A 151 13.69 -17.36 5.71
CA ASN A 151 14.98 -18.09 5.64
C ASN A 151 16.22 -17.18 5.69
N THR A 152 16.15 -16.07 6.43
CA THR A 152 17.20 -15.06 6.55
C THR A 152 18.28 -15.41 7.59
N GLY A 153 17.98 -16.32 8.52
CA GLY A 153 18.92 -16.71 9.59
C GLY A 153 19.27 -15.50 10.48
N THR A 154 20.55 -15.17 10.55
CA THR A 154 21.08 -14.07 11.38
C THR A 154 21.35 -12.78 10.58
N GLN A 155 20.72 -12.61 9.41
CA GLN A 155 20.91 -11.40 8.61
C GLN A 155 20.36 -10.17 9.33
N ASP A 156 21.02 -9.02 9.12
CA ASP A 156 20.47 -7.72 9.47
C ASP A 156 19.49 -7.25 8.38
N ALA A 157 18.27 -6.92 8.79
CA ALA A 157 17.19 -6.56 7.85
C ALA A 157 17.54 -5.31 7.04
N ARG A 158 17.97 -4.24 7.71
CA ARG A 158 18.30 -2.98 7.04
C ARG A 158 19.39 -3.17 6.00
N SER A 159 20.45 -3.90 6.33
CA SER A 159 21.55 -4.19 5.41
C SER A 159 21.10 -5.02 4.21
N SER A 160 20.30 -6.07 4.43
CA SER A 160 19.82 -6.96 3.36
C SER A 160 18.93 -6.22 2.36
N TYR A 161 17.98 -5.42 2.84
CA TYR A 161 17.13 -4.60 1.97
C TYR A 161 17.92 -3.48 1.28
N THR A 162 18.95 -2.92 1.93
CA THR A 162 19.86 -1.94 1.32
C THR A 162 20.59 -2.52 0.12
N ILE A 163 21.10 -3.74 0.21
CA ILE A 163 21.81 -4.41 -0.90
C ILE A 163 20.87 -4.59 -2.10
N MET A 164 19.63 -5.05 -1.90
CA MET A 164 18.67 -5.20 -2.99
C MET A 164 18.30 -3.84 -3.59
N ARG A 165 18.04 -2.79 -2.77
CA ARG A 165 17.84 -1.42 -3.26
C ARG A 165 18.96 -0.97 -4.19
N ASP A 166 20.19 -1.17 -3.77
CA ASP A 166 21.38 -0.77 -4.53
C ASP A 166 21.49 -1.55 -5.85
N GLY A 167 21.15 -2.85 -5.83
CA GLY A 167 21.04 -3.67 -7.03
C GLY A 167 19.97 -3.14 -8.00
N LEU A 168 18.77 -2.82 -7.50
CA LEU A 168 17.69 -2.23 -8.31
C LEU A 168 18.09 -0.88 -8.90
N PHE A 169 18.77 -0.04 -8.14
CA PHE A 169 19.27 1.25 -8.64
C PHE A 169 20.35 1.08 -9.71
N ALA A 170 21.27 0.14 -9.51
CA ALA A 170 22.34 -0.19 -10.48
C ALA A 170 21.78 -0.75 -11.79
N ALA A 171 20.65 -1.47 -11.74
CA ALA A 171 19.97 -1.99 -12.92
C ALA A 171 19.32 -0.92 -13.80
N LYS A 172 19.26 0.33 -13.36
CA LYS A 172 18.79 1.53 -14.09
C LYS A 172 17.36 1.44 -14.60
N ARG A 173 16.53 0.59 -14.00
CA ARG A 173 15.08 0.57 -14.20
C ARG A 173 14.38 1.04 -12.93
N PRO A 174 13.45 2.03 -13.02
CA PRO A 174 12.63 2.42 -11.90
C PRO A 174 11.68 1.29 -11.50
N ILE A 175 11.91 0.67 -10.34
CA ILE A 175 11.09 -0.43 -9.78
C ILE A 175 10.60 0.01 -8.41
N VAL A 176 9.29 -0.08 -8.16
CA VAL A 176 8.73 0.11 -6.81
C VAL A 176 9.23 -1.03 -5.93
N PHE A 177 9.86 -0.69 -4.82
CA PHE A 177 10.44 -1.66 -3.90
C PHE A 177 9.59 -1.77 -2.64
N SER A 178 8.95 -2.93 -2.45
CA SER A 178 8.11 -3.28 -1.32
C SER A 178 8.85 -4.19 -0.37
N ILE A 179 9.07 -3.70 0.85
CA ILE A 179 9.76 -4.40 1.93
C ILE A 179 8.74 -5.22 2.73
N CYS A 180 8.96 -6.53 2.87
CA CYS A 180 8.03 -7.45 3.52
C CYS A 180 8.73 -8.22 4.65
N GLU A 181 9.01 -7.55 5.78
CA GLU A 181 9.61 -8.18 6.96
C GLU A 181 8.63 -8.21 8.16
N TRP A 182 7.34 -8.06 7.88
CA TRP A 182 6.19 -8.23 8.79
C TRP A 182 6.22 -7.31 10.02
N GLY A 183 6.94 -6.20 9.99
CA GLY A 183 7.09 -5.29 11.13
C GLY A 183 8.06 -5.78 12.20
N SER A 184 8.71 -6.92 12.02
CA SER A 184 9.54 -7.58 13.03
C SER A 184 10.74 -6.74 13.48
N ASN A 185 11.31 -5.93 12.58
CA ASN A 185 12.43 -5.04 12.85
C ASN A 185 12.05 -3.56 12.76
N LYS A 186 10.75 -3.23 12.91
CA LYS A 186 10.21 -1.87 12.83
C LYS A 186 10.66 -1.12 11.57
N PRO A 187 10.32 -1.61 10.37
CA PRO A 187 10.81 -1.04 9.11
C PRO A 187 10.44 0.42 8.93
N TRP A 188 9.36 0.89 9.54
CA TRP A 188 8.98 2.30 9.53
C TRP A 188 10.06 3.25 10.08
N GLU A 189 10.95 2.78 10.95
CA GLU A 189 12.02 3.60 11.54
C GLU A 189 13.23 3.78 10.58
N TRP A 190 13.42 2.89 9.59
CA TRP A 190 14.63 2.88 8.76
C TRP A 190 14.39 2.69 7.26
N ALA A 191 13.22 2.19 6.83
CA ALA A 191 13.01 1.80 5.43
C ALA A 191 12.68 2.97 4.50
N GLY A 192 12.40 4.17 5.03
CA GLY A 192 12.02 5.34 4.22
C GLY A 192 13.00 5.71 3.11
N GLU A 193 14.31 5.48 3.33
CA GLU A 193 15.38 5.69 2.34
C GLU A 193 15.70 4.44 1.50
N ILE A 194 15.02 3.32 1.76
CA ILE A 194 15.32 2.03 1.13
C ILE A 194 14.19 1.61 0.20
N GLY A 195 12.98 1.43 0.74
CA GLY A 195 11.80 1.00 0.01
C GLY A 195 10.77 2.12 -0.20
N HIS A 196 9.74 1.84 -0.98
CA HIS A 196 8.63 2.74 -1.24
C HIS A 196 7.42 2.42 -0.36
N LEU A 197 7.35 1.22 0.18
CA LEU A 197 6.39 0.76 1.16
C LEU A 197 7.02 -0.37 1.97
N TRP A 198 6.44 -0.64 3.14
CA TRP A 198 6.91 -1.70 4.04
C TRP A 198 5.77 -2.26 4.87
N ARG A 199 5.73 -3.58 4.97
CA ARG A 199 4.81 -4.31 5.82
C ARG A 199 5.01 -3.93 7.29
N THR A 200 3.93 -3.59 7.95
CA THR A 200 3.92 -3.17 9.36
C THR A 200 3.50 -4.29 10.30
N THR A 201 2.93 -5.36 9.78
CA THR A 201 2.33 -6.46 10.54
C THR A 201 2.60 -7.81 9.88
N GLY A 202 2.34 -8.91 10.58
CA GLY A 202 2.18 -10.24 10.01
C GLY A 202 1.07 -10.29 8.94
N ASP A 203 0.92 -11.45 8.31
CA ASP A 203 -0.02 -11.61 7.19
C ASP A 203 -1.48 -11.52 7.63
N ILE A 204 -2.30 -10.85 6.80
CA ILE A 204 -3.73 -10.80 6.96
C ILE A 204 -4.37 -12.13 6.55
N SER A 205 -5.46 -12.48 7.19
CA SER A 205 -6.37 -13.54 6.74
C SER A 205 -7.78 -12.99 6.54
N ASP A 206 -8.55 -13.63 5.68
CA ASP A 206 -9.92 -13.22 5.36
C ASP A 206 -10.88 -13.46 6.52
N SER A 207 -10.74 -12.64 7.56
CA SER A 207 -11.59 -12.65 8.75
C SER A 207 -11.61 -11.27 9.43
N TRP A 208 -12.76 -10.95 10.04
CA TRP A 208 -12.94 -9.73 10.80
C TRP A 208 -11.86 -9.53 11.87
N ASN A 209 -11.59 -10.58 12.66
CA ASN A 209 -10.61 -10.52 13.75
C ASN A 209 -9.20 -10.21 13.27
N SER A 210 -8.78 -10.79 12.14
CA SER A 210 -7.49 -10.52 11.53
C SER A 210 -7.41 -9.05 11.10
N MET A 211 -8.40 -8.56 10.36
CA MET A 211 -8.45 -7.19 9.86
C MET A 211 -8.40 -6.16 11.01
N ILE A 212 -9.22 -6.32 12.05
CA ILE A 212 -9.25 -5.41 13.21
C ILE A 212 -7.94 -5.47 14.01
N SER A 213 -7.34 -6.66 14.16
CA SER A 213 -6.04 -6.80 14.82
C SER A 213 -4.95 -6.03 14.08
N ILE A 214 -4.91 -6.12 12.76
CA ILE A 214 -3.96 -5.38 11.93
C ILE A 214 -4.22 -3.89 11.99
N LEU A 215 -5.49 -3.43 11.89
CA LEU A 215 -5.86 -2.03 12.04
C LEU A 215 -5.34 -1.45 13.37
N SER A 216 -5.49 -2.19 14.48
CA SER A 216 -5.06 -1.74 15.79
C SER A 216 -3.55 -1.48 15.89
N GLN A 217 -2.75 -2.19 15.10
CA GLN A 217 -1.30 -2.05 15.02
C GLN A 217 -0.84 -0.86 14.18
N GLN A 218 -1.75 -0.23 13.39
CA GLN A 218 -1.43 0.98 12.60
C GLN A 218 -1.45 2.26 13.43
N LYS A 219 -1.93 2.18 14.66
CA LYS A 219 -1.91 3.31 15.59
C LYS A 219 -0.47 3.83 15.77
N ASP A 220 -0.33 5.14 15.76
CA ASP A 220 0.95 5.86 15.93
C ASP A 220 1.98 5.70 14.78
N LEU A 221 1.62 5.02 13.68
CA LEU A 221 2.50 4.86 12.51
C LEU A 221 2.35 5.96 11.45
N ALA A 222 1.32 6.81 11.54
CA ALA A 222 1.02 7.84 10.53
C ALA A 222 2.20 8.77 10.24
N LYS A 223 3.00 9.11 11.24
CA LYS A 223 4.18 9.98 11.11
C LYS A 223 5.29 9.43 10.21
N TYR A 224 5.26 8.14 9.90
CA TYR A 224 6.26 7.49 9.05
C TYR A 224 5.83 7.35 7.60
N ALA A 225 4.52 7.53 7.31
CA ALA A 225 3.98 7.44 5.97
C ALA A 225 3.96 8.78 5.24
N GLY A 226 4.15 8.74 3.93
CA GLY A 226 4.09 9.91 3.06
C GLY A 226 4.44 9.57 1.61
N PRO A 227 4.45 10.56 0.71
CA PRO A 227 4.76 10.32 -0.69
C PRO A 227 6.09 9.58 -0.90
N SER A 228 6.04 8.48 -1.63
CA SER A 228 7.16 7.55 -1.91
C SER A 228 7.62 6.70 -0.73
N HIS A 229 6.87 6.66 0.39
CA HIS A 229 7.17 5.81 1.55
C HIS A 229 5.91 5.56 2.37
N TRP A 230 5.34 4.34 2.29
CA TRP A 230 4.03 4.00 2.82
C TRP A 230 4.08 2.87 3.83
N ASN A 231 3.31 2.99 4.90
CA ASN A 231 2.99 1.86 5.77
C ASN A 231 2.07 0.90 5.02
N ASP A 232 2.38 -0.38 5.07
CA ASP A 232 1.62 -1.44 4.41
C ASP A 232 1.03 -2.39 5.46
N PRO A 233 -0.27 -2.29 5.77
CA PRO A 233 -0.95 -3.19 6.70
C PRO A 233 -1.33 -4.54 6.07
N ASP A 234 -0.79 -4.85 4.91
CA ASP A 234 -1.07 -6.01 4.05
C ASP A 234 -2.24 -5.82 3.08
N MET A 235 -2.44 -6.82 2.26
CA MET A 235 -3.36 -6.90 1.13
C MET A 235 -4.83 -6.70 1.51
N LEU A 236 -5.65 -6.44 0.50
CA LEU A 236 -7.11 -6.44 0.62
C LEU A 236 -7.65 -7.87 0.48
N GLU A 237 -8.46 -8.29 1.46
CA GLU A 237 -9.19 -9.56 1.44
C GLU A 237 -10.58 -9.45 0.79
N VAL A 238 -10.94 -8.28 0.29
CA VAL A 238 -12.27 -7.97 -0.25
C VAL A 238 -12.69 -8.96 -1.34
N GLY A 239 -13.73 -9.76 -1.04
CA GLY A 239 -14.31 -10.73 -1.96
C GLY A 239 -13.74 -12.16 -1.88
N ASN A 240 -12.89 -12.47 -0.89
CA ASN A 240 -12.38 -13.84 -0.68
C ASN A 240 -13.39 -14.78 -0.01
N GLY A 241 -14.43 -14.25 0.67
CA GLY A 241 -15.59 -15.02 1.15
C GLY A 241 -15.60 -15.31 2.64
N GLY A 242 -14.60 -14.90 3.42
CA GLY A 242 -14.51 -15.11 4.87
C GLY A 242 -15.14 -14.00 5.71
N MET A 243 -15.44 -12.85 5.10
CA MET A 243 -16.12 -11.72 5.72
C MET A 243 -17.43 -11.38 5.00
N THR A 244 -18.33 -10.68 5.69
CA THR A 244 -19.57 -10.16 5.10
C THR A 244 -19.28 -8.98 4.16
N THR A 245 -20.23 -8.61 3.32
CA THR A 245 -20.11 -7.44 2.43
C THR A 245 -19.86 -6.14 3.21
N GLU A 246 -20.49 -5.97 4.36
CA GLU A 246 -20.30 -4.78 5.20
C GLU A 246 -18.92 -4.76 5.88
N GLU A 247 -18.40 -5.91 6.31
CA GLU A 247 -17.04 -6.02 6.81
C GLU A 247 -16.00 -5.73 5.71
N TYR A 248 -16.25 -6.17 4.47
CA TYR A 248 -15.40 -5.81 3.33
C TYR A 248 -15.43 -4.30 3.02
N LYS A 249 -16.61 -3.63 3.12
CA LYS A 249 -16.67 -2.17 3.01
C LYS A 249 -15.88 -1.49 4.12
N THR A 250 -15.97 -2.03 5.33
CA THR A 250 -15.21 -1.55 6.49
C THR A 250 -13.72 -1.69 6.26
N HIS A 251 -13.25 -2.87 5.86
CA HIS A 251 -11.86 -3.14 5.53
C HIS A 251 -11.33 -2.17 4.46
N PHE A 252 -12.02 -2.07 3.33
CA PHE A 252 -11.63 -1.18 2.24
C PHE A 252 -11.56 0.30 2.66
N SER A 253 -12.58 0.76 3.41
CA SER A 253 -12.63 2.14 3.92
C SER A 253 -11.45 2.47 4.83
N LEU A 254 -11.12 1.56 5.75
CA LEU A 254 -10.04 1.76 6.70
C LEU A 254 -8.67 1.74 6.03
N TRP A 255 -8.43 0.83 5.05
CA TRP A 255 -7.20 0.85 4.26
C TRP A 255 -7.06 2.17 3.47
N CYS A 256 -8.14 2.69 2.89
CA CYS A 256 -8.11 3.99 2.24
C CYS A 256 -7.87 5.16 3.22
N MET A 257 -8.42 5.09 4.42
CA MET A 257 -8.10 6.06 5.49
C MET A 257 -6.62 6.00 5.87
N LEU A 258 -6.02 4.81 5.93
CA LEU A 258 -4.62 4.62 6.26
C LEU A 258 -3.63 5.04 5.15
N SER A 259 -4.06 5.41 3.96
CA SER A 259 -3.17 5.53 2.79
C SER A 259 -2.35 4.24 2.57
N ALA A 260 -3.00 3.10 2.71
CA ALA A 260 -2.37 1.80 2.56
C ALA A 260 -2.26 1.42 1.08
N PRO A 261 -1.26 0.65 0.66
CA PRO A 261 -1.27 0.05 -0.67
C PRO A 261 -2.56 -0.77 -0.88
N LEU A 262 -3.31 -0.45 -1.94
CA LEU A 262 -4.56 -1.14 -2.26
C LEU A 262 -4.28 -2.32 -3.20
N LEU A 263 -3.73 -3.41 -2.65
CA LEU A 263 -3.41 -4.63 -3.40
C LEU A 263 -4.51 -5.66 -3.16
N ALA A 264 -5.41 -5.83 -4.14
CA ALA A 264 -6.47 -6.83 -4.09
C ALA A 264 -5.89 -8.25 -4.16
N GLY A 265 -6.44 -9.17 -3.35
CA GLY A 265 -5.96 -10.57 -3.27
C GLY A 265 -7.01 -11.60 -3.67
N ASN A 266 -8.13 -11.18 -4.28
CA ASN A 266 -9.26 -12.03 -4.63
C ASN A 266 -9.23 -12.54 -6.08
N ASP A 267 -10.18 -13.41 -6.44
CA ASP A 267 -10.45 -13.78 -7.82
C ASP A 267 -11.24 -12.68 -8.53
N ILE A 268 -10.51 -11.77 -9.20
CA ILE A 268 -11.16 -10.65 -9.91
C ILE A 268 -11.84 -11.07 -11.22
N GLN A 269 -11.57 -12.28 -11.76
CA GLN A 269 -12.28 -12.81 -12.92
C GLN A 269 -13.74 -13.16 -12.58
N ASN A 270 -13.98 -13.60 -11.35
CA ASN A 270 -15.27 -14.10 -10.90
C ASN A 270 -15.84 -13.33 -9.71
N MET A 271 -15.43 -12.07 -9.50
CA MET A 271 -15.92 -11.28 -8.37
C MET A 271 -17.40 -10.91 -8.52
N SER A 272 -18.10 -10.86 -7.38
CA SER A 272 -19.51 -10.44 -7.33
C SER A 272 -19.66 -8.94 -7.68
N PRO A 273 -20.88 -8.52 -8.07
CA PRO A 273 -21.18 -7.09 -8.26
C PRO A 273 -20.87 -6.24 -7.02
N GLU A 274 -21.11 -6.75 -5.81
CA GLU A 274 -20.84 -6.09 -4.54
C GLU A 274 -19.33 -5.90 -4.34
N THR A 275 -18.54 -6.97 -4.53
CA THR A 275 -17.06 -6.91 -4.48
C THR A 275 -16.53 -5.88 -5.47
N LYS A 276 -17.01 -5.91 -6.71
CA LYS A 276 -16.65 -4.93 -7.73
C LYS A 276 -16.99 -3.51 -7.29
N SER A 277 -18.20 -3.29 -6.77
CA SER A 277 -18.66 -1.98 -6.30
C SER A 277 -17.77 -1.42 -5.18
N ILE A 278 -17.32 -2.29 -4.26
CA ILE A 278 -16.40 -1.90 -3.18
C ILE A 278 -15.05 -1.50 -3.76
N LEU A 279 -14.41 -2.40 -4.53
CA LEU A 279 -13.06 -2.18 -5.06
C LEU A 279 -12.97 -1.02 -6.07
N THR A 280 -14.08 -0.60 -6.66
CA THR A 280 -14.11 0.50 -7.65
C THR A 280 -14.81 1.76 -7.14
N ASN A 281 -15.10 1.89 -5.83
CA ASN A 281 -15.66 3.11 -5.26
C ASN A 281 -14.64 4.26 -5.33
N ARG A 282 -14.78 5.10 -6.35
CA ARG A 282 -13.84 6.20 -6.62
C ARG A 282 -13.79 7.26 -5.51
N GLU A 283 -14.90 7.45 -4.78
CA GLU A 283 -14.93 8.44 -3.70
C GLU A 283 -14.13 7.97 -2.47
N ILE A 284 -14.18 6.68 -2.17
CA ILE A 284 -13.36 6.07 -1.11
C ILE A 284 -11.89 5.99 -1.56
N ILE A 285 -11.62 5.56 -2.80
CA ILE A 285 -10.26 5.52 -3.38
C ILE A 285 -9.60 6.92 -3.36
N ALA A 286 -10.37 7.97 -3.62
CA ALA A 286 -9.86 9.34 -3.61
C ALA A 286 -9.32 9.78 -2.23
N LEU A 287 -9.72 9.13 -1.14
CA LEU A 287 -9.12 9.35 0.18
C LEU A 287 -7.71 8.75 0.25
N ASP A 288 -7.55 7.56 -0.31
CA ASP A 288 -6.27 6.86 -0.36
C ASP A 288 -5.25 7.59 -1.24
N GLN A 289 -5.71 7.98 -2.42
CA GLN A 289 -4.91 8.59 -3.47
C GLN A 289 -4.76 10.12 -3.34
N ASP A 290 -5.13 10.68 -2.19
CA ASP A 290 -4.98 12.12 -1.96
C ASP A 290 -3.51 12.57 -1.98
N ILE A 291 -3.23 13.63 -2.75
CA ILE A 291 -1.86 14.10 -3.02
C ILE A 291 -1.13 14.68 -1.79
N LEU A 292 -1.86 15.03 -0.72
CA LEU A 292 -1.23 15.42 0.55
C LEU A 292 -0.45 14.25 1.16
N GLY A 293 -0.84 13.01 0.86
CA GLY A 293 -0.14 11.80 1.28
C GLY A 293 -0.12 11.58 2.79
N LYS A 294 -1.15 12.03 3.51
CA LYS A 294 -1.26 11.84 4.95
C LYS A 294 -2.04 10.59 5.28
N GLN A 295 -1.47 9.72 6.10
CA GLN A 295 -2.19 8.60 6.69
C GLN A 295 -3.22 9.11 7.71
N GLY A 296 -4.41 8.50 7.75
CA GLY A 296 -5.41 8.77 8.77
C GLY A 296 -4.99 8.27 10.15
N GLU A 297 -5.44 8.96 11.18
CA GLU A 297 -5.09 8.69 12.57
C GLU A 297 -6.34 8.37 13.41
N LEU A 298 -6.16 7.55 14.42
CA LEU A 298 -7.19 7.26 15.42
C LEU A 298 -7.40 8.51 16.29
N TRP A 299 -8.45 9.29 15.96
CA TRP A 299 -8.75 10.54 16.64
C TRP A 299 -9.48 10.35 17.98
N ARG A 300 -10.37 9.35 18.05
CA ARG A 300 -11.10 8.97 19.28
C ARG A 300 -11.31 7.47 19.33
N ASN A 301 -11.10 6.91 20.52
CA ASN A 301 -11.38 5.50 20.79
C ASN A 301 -12.21 5.39 22.10
N ASN A 302 -13.42 4.89 21.98
CA ASN A 302 -14.32 4.58 23.09
C ASN A 302 -14.57 3.04 23.18
N GLY A 303 -13.53 2.24 22.99
CA GLY A 303 -13.64 0.79 22.92
C GLY A 303 -14.22 0.34 21.57
N ASP A 304 -15.50 -0.04 21.57
CA ASP A 304 -16.21 -0.54 20.40
C ASP A 304 -16.50 0.52 19.32
N TYR A 305 -16.43 1.80 19.66
CA TYR A 305 -16.63 2.91 18.75
C TYR A 305 -15.35 3.71 18.58
N GLN A 306 -14.90 3.79 17.32
CA GLN A 306 -13.69 4.52 16.96
C GLN A 306 -14.01 5.61 15.92
N VAL A 307 -13.29 6.70 16.00
CA VAL A 307 -13.29 7.78 15.00
C VAL A 307 -11.88 7.90 14.43
N TRP A 308 -11.76 7.68 13.16
CA TRP A 308 -10.52 7.89 12.39
C TRP A 308 -10.66 9.18 11.59
N MET A 309 -9.62 10.01 11.59
CA MET A 309 -9.59 11.26 10.85
C MET A 309 -8.37 11.30 9.93
N LYS A 310 -8.57 11.80 8.71
CA LYS A 310 -7.52 11.98 7.71
C LYS A 310 -7.58 13.39 7.16
N MET A 311 -6.45 14.07 7.16
CA MET A 311 -6.31 15.35 6.48
C MET A 311 -6.05 15.12 5.00
N LEU A 312 -6.71 15.90 4.16
CA LEU A 312 -6.64 15.85 2.71
C LEU A 312 -6.10 17.18 2.15
N ALA A 313 -5.73 17.17 0.88
CA ALA A 313 -5.35 18.39 0.18
C ALA A 313 -6.46 19.46 0.28
N ASN A 314 -6.10 20.72 -0.01
CA ASN A 314 -7.02 21.87 0.02
C ASN A 314 -7.70 22.14 1.38
N ASN A 315 -7.12 21.67 2.50
CA ASN A 315 -7.70 21.74 3.84
C ASN A 315 -9.05 20.98 3.95
N GLU A 316 -9.25 19.97 3.13
CA GLU A 316 -10.35 19.03 3.26
C GLU A 316 -10.03 17.94 4.29
N LYS A 317 -11.01 17.14 4.67
CA LYS A 317 -10.86 16.10 5.68
C LYS A 317 -11.74 14.90 5.34
N ALA A 318 -11.31 13.73 5.79
CA ALA A 318 -12.14 12.55 5.86
C ALA A 318 -12.31 12.11 7.31
N VAL A 319 -13.51 11.66 7.65
CA VAL A 319 -13.85 11.12 8.96
C VAL A 319 -14.50 9.75 8.75
N CYS A 320 -13.94 8.73 9.38
CA CYS A 320 -14.49 7.38 9.37
C CYS A 320 -14.96 7.02 10.78
N LEU A 321 -16.22 6.71 10.93
CA LEU A 321 -16.85 6.25 12.16
C LEU A 321 -16.93 4.72 12.08
N LEU A 322 -16.27 4.02 12.98
CA LEU A 322 -16.23 2.56 13.05
C LEU A 322 -16.98 2.05 14.27
N ASN A 323 -17.92 1.13 14.06
CA ASN A 323 -18.43 0.25 15.10
C ASN A 323 -17.76 -1.12 14.98
N SER A 324 -16.87 -1.44 15.90
CA SER A 324 -16.14 -2.71 15.92
C SER A 324 -16.79 -3.79 16.79
N SER A 325 -17.95 -3.51 17.39
CA SER A 325 -18.68 -4.46 18.24
C SER A 325 -19.71 -5.28 17.47
N ASP A 326 -20.17 -6.36 18.10
CA ASP A 326 -21.24 -7.24 17.61
C ASP A 326 -22.65 -6.66 17.80
N GLU A 327 -22.78 -5.43 18.34
CA GLU A 327 -24.04 -4.79 18.62
C GLU A 327 -24.20 -3.49 17.84
N LYS A 328 -25.45 -3.15 17.47
CA LYS A 328 -25.78 -1.84 16.93
C LYS A 328 -25.45 -0.74 17.93
N LYS A 329 -24.81 0.33 17.48
CA LYS A 329 -24.54 1.54 18.26
C LYS A 329 -25.27 2.74 17.65
N THR A 330 -25.90 3.56 18.50
CA THR A 330 -26.43 4.87 18.12
C THR A 330 -25.52 5.93 18.78
N VAL A 331 -24.79 6.68 17.98
CA VAL A 331 -23.79 7.63 18.46
C VAL A 331 -24.17 9.07 18.11
N LEU A 332 -23.98 10.00 19.02
CA LEU A 332 -24.09 11.43 18.73
C LEU A 332 -22.78 11.89 18.06
N VAL A 333 -22.89 12.36 16.84
CA VAL A 333 -21.76 12.82 16.02
C VAL A 333 -21.82 14.33 15.87
N ASP A 334 -20.77 15.02 16.32
CA ASP A 334 -20.62 16.48 16.18
C ASP A 334 -19.71 16.80 14.97
N PHE A 335 -20.35 17.10 13.84
CA PHE A 335 -19.67 17.50 12.61
C PHE A 335 -18.95 18.87 12.74
N GLY A 336 -19.45 19.74 13.64
CA GLY A 336 -18.80 21.02 13.93
C GLY A 336 -17.42 20.83 14.55
N LEU A 337 -17.28 19.84 15.41
CA LEU A 337 -16.00 19.48 16.03
C LEU A 337 -14.99 18.98 14.99
N PHE A 338 -15.44 18.13 14.06
CA PHE A 338 -14.57 17.65 12.97
C PHE A 338 -14.15 18.79 12.02
N ALA A 339 -15.07 19.73 11.72
CA ALA A 339 -14.76 20.88 10.88
C ALA A 339 -13.62 21.74 11.47
N GLN A 340 -13.54 21.86 12.79
CA GLN A 340 -12.53 22.67 13.49
C GLN A 340 -11.18 21.97 13.63
N ALA A 341 -11.12 20.66 13.53
CA ALA A 341 -9.86 19.93 13.63
C ALA A 341 -8.87 20.42 12.57
N SER A 342 -7.63 20.68 12.95
CA SER A 342 -6.55 21.12 12.07
C SER A 342 -5.36 20.18 12.20
N THR A 343 -4.46 20.20 11.22
CA THR A 343 -3.14 19.57 11.35
C THR A 343 -2.33 20.28 12.44
N GLU A 344 -1.60 19.52 13.25
CA GLU A 344 -0.59 20.08 14.14
C GLU A 344 0.36 20.99 13.35
N GLY A 345 0.58 22.21 13.83
CA GLY A 345 1.46 23.21 13.20
C GLY A 345 0.73 24.30 12.39
N ALA A 346 -0.59 24.28 12.28
CA ALA A 346 -1.38 25.36 11.65
C ALA A 346 -1.79 26.45 12.68
N GLU A 347 -0.85 26.92 13.50
CA GLU A 347 -1.11 27.85 14.59
C GLU A 347 -1.69 29.21 14.17
N ASP A 348 -1.61 29.61 12.90
CA ASP A 348 -2.05 30.91 12.37
C ASP A 348 -3.38 30.91 11.61
N SER A 349 -4.07 29.77 11.45
CA SER A 349 -5.34 29.72 10.72
C SER A 349 -6.53 29.80 11.69
N LYS A 350 -7.48 30.72 11.43
CA LYS A 350 -8.77 30.72 12.15
C LYS A 350 -9.43 29.34 12.01
N PRO A 351 -9.96 28.77 13.11
CA PRO A 351 -10.66 27.49 13.04
C PRO A 351 -11.79 27.56 11.99
N LEU A 352 -11.79 26.59 11.08
CA LEU A 352 -12.83 26.49 10.07
C LEU A 352 -14.14 26.06 10.74
N LYS A 353 -15.25 26.65 10.30
CA LYS A 353 -16.59 26.30 10.78
C LYS A 353 -17.25 25.31 9.85
N LEU A 354 -18.24 24.57 10.34
CA LEU A 354 -18.99 23.59 9.54
C LEU A 354 -19.62 24.24 8.28
N GLU A 355 -20.08 25.48 8.35
CA GLU A 355 -20.62 26.24 7.21
C GLU A 355 -19.65 26.42 6.04
N ASN A 356 -18.33 26.25 6.27
CA ASN A 356 -17.30 26.33 5.25
C ASN A 356 -17.17 25.02 4.44
N PHE A 357 -17.91 23.97 4.82
CA PHE A 357 -17.82 22.68 4.19
C PHE A 357 -19.16 22.19 3.64
N THR A 358 -19.10 21.40 2.57
CA THR A 358 -20.11 20.42 2.21
C THR A 358 -19.65 19.08 2.78
N VAL A 359 -20.51 18.42 3.54
CA VAL A 359 -20.21 17.09 4.11
C VAL A 359 -20.89 16.03 3.27
N ARG A 360 -20.13 15.09 2.75
CA ARG A 360 -20.61 14.04 1.85
C ARG A 360 -20.41 12.66 2.46
N ASP A 361 -21.46 11.84 2.47
CA ASP A 361 -21.37 10.39 2.74
C ASP A 361 -20.87 9.68 1.49
N LEU A 362 -19.70 9.03 1.60
CA LEU A 362 -18.99 8.47 0.45
C LEU A 362 -19.49 7.08 0.04
N TRP A 363 -20.25 6.40 0.90
CA TRP A 363 -20.92 5.14 0.53
C TRP A 363 -22.30 5.35 -0.03
N ASP A 364 -23.04 6.32 0.52
CA ASP A 364 -24.37 6.68 0.03
C ASP A 364 -24.32 7.65 -1.18
N HIS A 365 -23.13 8.18 -1.51
CA HIS A 365 -22.90 9.16 -2.57
C HIS A 365 -23.79 10.41 -2.45
N LYS A 366 -24.02 10.87 -1.21
CA LYS A 366 -24.96 11.97 -0.92
C LYS A 366 -24.35 13.02 -0.03
N ASP A 367 -24.67 14.26 -0.33
CA ASP A 367 -24.34 15.38 0.55
C ASP A 367 -25.34 15.40 1.70
N LEU A 368 -24.83 15.60 2.92
CA LEU A 368 -25.66 15.69 4.12
C LEU A 368 -26.31 17.07 4.22
N VAL A 369 -27.59 17.08 4.52
CA VAL A 369 -28.33 18.29 4.91
C VAL A 369 -28.30 18.40 6.43
N LEU A 370 -27.30 19.10 6.97
CA LEU A 370 -27.12 19.27 8.39
C LEU A 370 -27.93 20.51 8.86
N LYS A 371 -29.01 20.28 9.64
CA LYS A 371 -29.80 21.35 10.28
C LYS A 371 -29.12 21.89 11.54
N GLU A 372 -28.37 21.02 12.21
CA GLU A 372 -27.57 21.28 13.40
C GLU A 372 -26.17 20.76 13.21
N SER A 373 -25.22 21.19 14.05
CA SER A 373 -23.84 20.69 13.97
C SER A 373 -23.70 19.23 14.38
N SER A 374 -24.69 18.69 15.07
CA SER A 374 -24.68 17.32 15.59
C SER A 374 -25.91 16.54 15.15
N MET A 375 -25.74 15.24 14.95
CA MET A 375 -26.87 14.32 14.71
C MET A 375 -26.56 12.93 15.26
N TYR A 376 -27.62 12.17 15.57
CA TYR A 376 -27.46 10.76 15.92
C TYR A 376 -27.29 9.92 14.66
N ILE A 377 -26.31 9.01 14.70
CA ILE A 377 -26.00 8.08 13.62
C ILE A 377 -26.07 6.65 14.15
N ASP A 378 -26.79 5.83 13.44
CA ASP A 378 -26.85 4.38 13.68
C ASP A 378 -25.71 3.69 12.93
N LEU A 379 -24.91 2.93 13.67
CA LEU A 379 -23.86 2.07 13.13
C LEU A 379 -24.21 0.61 13.45
N LEU A 380 -24.43 -0.18 12.43
CA LEU A 380 -24.63 -1.64 12.56
C LEU A 380 -23.32 -2.31 13.04
N PRO A 381 -23.37 -3.55 13.53
CA PRO A 381 -22.18 -4.32 13.87
C PRO A 381 -21.17 -4.34 12.72
N HIS A 382 -19.88 -4.17 13.03
CA HIS A 382 -18.76 -4.26 12.10
C HIS A 382 -18.83 -3.31 10.89
N THR A 383 -19.54 -2.18 11.02
CA THR A 383 -19.72 -1.23 9.92
C THR A 383 -19.01 0.09 10.13
N VAL A 384 -18.82 0.80 9.02
CA VAL A 384 -18.34 2.18 9.00
C VAL A 384 -19.34 3.13 8.37
N LYS A 385 -19.23 4.41 8.73
CA LYS A 385 -19.69 5.56 7.94
C LYS A 385 -18.49 6.43 7.61
N VAL A 386 -18.35 6.80 6.34
CA VAL A 386 -17.21 7.60 5.87
C VAL A 386 -17.70 8.90 5.28
N TYR A 387 -17.23 10.01 5.85
CA TYR A 387 -17.62 11.35 5.45
C TYR A 387 -16.40 12.13 4.94
N ARG A 388 -16.60 12.87 3.83
CA ARG A 388 -15.63 13.86 3.34
C ARG A 388 -16.16 15.27 3.58
N PHE A 389 -15.35 16.11 4.19
CA PHE A 389 -15.59 17.53 4.38
C PHE A 389 -14.90 18.28 3.24
N MET A 390 -15.67 18.62 2.22
CA MET A 390 -15.21 19.35 1.04
C MET A 390 -15.34 20.84 1.28
N LYS A 391 -14.25 21.58 1.12
CA LYS A 391 -14.24 23.03 1.30
C LYS A 391 -15.09 23.72 0.22
N LYS A 392 -15.98 24.64 0.63
CA LYS A 392 -16.79 25.48 -0.26
C LYS A 392 -15.96 26.57 -0.90
#